data_f3c12b36ba424740b4a5f503d34ec9b3
#
_entry.id   f3c12b36ba424740b4a5f503d34ec9b3
#
_cell.length_a   1.000
_cell.length_b   1.000
_cell.length_c   1.000
_cell.angle_alpha   90.00
_cell.angle_beta   90.00
_cell.angle_gamma   90.00
#
_symmetry.space_group_name_H-M   'P 1'
#
loop_
_entity.id
_entity.type
_entity.pdbx_description
1 polymer ?
#
loop_
_entity_poly.entity_id
_entity_poly.type
_entity_poly.pdbx_seq_one_letter_code
_entity_poly.pdbx_strand_id
1 'polypeptide(L)'
;MYIEHNPALVDRPRPVLVEPALESLLIQSMLRVDIVAELQHCGSWFMDEPRYACGLFHLVGAGECVVESPALSEPLHLQAGDLVVLPHGDPHRLSSTSTDEAAVTSLICGELHFSSHTMHPLSHALPACFVVRAAQADNVFRRLSSMMVDVVNSGVVGRQVLLNKLADTLFTLAVCDYANRPTDRRGLFAALADSRICKVLQAIHESPGHAWTMQSMSSLACMSRSAFAERFAQLMKVPPMQYVTQWRVSVAERLLRDRQLSVAAVADQLGYSSEAAFRRLFKRVSGICPGRVRAKDAGYLLN
;
A
#
# COMPACT_ATOMS: atom_id res chain seq x y z
N MET A 1 -31.60 18.75 23.66
CA MET A 1 -30.56 17.79 24.13
C MET A 1 -29.26 18.26 23.50
N TYR A 2 -28.48 19.06 24.23
CA TYR A 2 -27.26 19.70 23.76
C TYR A 2 -26.13 18.67 23.75
N ILE A 3 -25.45 18.50 22.60
CA ILE A 3 -24.23 17.70 22.51
C ILE A 3 -23.11 18.59 23.07
N GLU A 4 -22.62 18.23 24.25
CA GLU A 4 -21.45 18.89 24.85
C GLU A 4 -20.22 18.68 23.96
N HIS A 5 -19.64 19.78 23.52
CA HIS A 5 -18.34 19.82 22.85
C HIS A 5 -17.27 19.39 23.84
N ASN A 6 -16.64 18.24 23.56
CA ASN A 6 -15.48 17.76 24.33
C ASN A 6 -14.21 18.53 23.87
N PRO A 7 -13.60 19.41 24.69
CA PRO A 7 -12.45 20.22 24.30
C PRO A 7 -11.10 19.49 24.30
N ALA A 8 -11.09 18.16 24.41
CA ALA A 8 -9.85 17.36 24.49
C ALA A 8 -9.39 16.76 23.15
N LEU A 9 -9.99 17.16 22.02
CA LEU A 9 -9.40 16.93 20.69
C LEU A 9 -8.35 18.02 20.44
N VAL A 10 -7.21 17.92 21.15
CA VAL A 10 -6.04 18.77 20.92
C VAL A 10 -5.57 18.55 19.49
N ASP A 11 -5.73 19.61 18.75
CA ASP A 11 -5.26 19.92 17.41
C ASP A 11 -3.79 19.51 17.23
N ARG A 12 -3.58 18.28 16.71
CA ARG A 12 -2.28 17.95 16.11
C ARG A 12 -2.30 18.61 14.74
N PRO A 13 -1.34 19.49 14.42
CA PRO A 13 -1.27 20.08 13.10
C PRO A 13 -1.16 18.96 12.07
N ARG A 14 -2.26 18.66 11.39
CA ARG A 14 -2.27 17.72 10.26
C ARG A 14 -1.37 18.32 9.18
N PRO A 15 -0.44 17.56 8.60
CA PRO A 15 0.29 18.02 7.42
C PRO A 15 -0.70 18.10 6.25
N VAL A 16 -1.25 19.27 6.04
CA VAL A 16 -2.40 19.62 5.19
C VAL A 16 -2.19 19.27 3.69
N LEU A 17 -1.02 18.82 3.26
CA LEU A 17 -0.68 18.61 1.84
C LEU A 17 -0.43 17.14 1.45
N VAL A 18 -0.25 16.22 2.39
CA VAL A 18 0.07 14.82 2.07
C VAL A 18 -1.19 14.00 1.81
N GLU A 19 -2.30 14.34 2.47
CA GLU A 19 -3.53 13.54 2.48
C GLU A 19 -4.13 13.28 1.07
N PRO A 20 -4.40 14.27 0.20
CA PRO A 20 -5.13 13.99 -1.05
C PRO A 20 -4.32 13.18 -2.06
N ALA A 21 -3.00 13.39 -2.13
CA ALA A 21 -2.16 12.65 -3.06
C ALA A 21 -1.94 11.19 -2.59
N LEU A 22 -1.78 10.97 -1.28
CA LEU A 22 -1.70 9.64 -0.69
C LEU A 22 -3.04 8.90 -0.81
N GLU A 23 -4.16 9.57 -0.56
CA GLU A 23 -5.50 9.02 -0.72
C GLU A 23 -5.72 8.52 -2.17
N SER A 24 -5.38 9.34 -3.16
CA SER A 24 -5.45 8.95 -4.58
C SER A 24 -4.60 7.72 -4.87
N LEU A 25 -3.40 7.62 -4.29
CA LEU A 25 -2.53 6.46 -4.43
C LEU A 25 -3.14 5.20 -3.82
N LEU A 26 -3.70 5.31 -2.61
CA LEU A 26 -4.36 4.19 -1.91
C LEU A 26 -5.59 3.70 -2.68
N ILE A 27 -6.46 4.61 -3.16
CA ILE A 27 -7.62 4.27 -3.98
C ILE A 27 -7.21 3.57 -5.28
N GLN A 28 -6.14 4.05 -5.94
CA GLN A 28 -5.68 3.48 -7.20
C GLN A 28 -4.89 2.17 -7.02
N SER A 29 -4.34 1.91 -5.83
CA SER A 29 -3.57 0.68 -5.57
C SER A 29 -4.42 -0.57 -5.73
N MET A 30 -5.77 -0.45 -5.59
CA MET A 30 -6.70 -1.58 -5.61
C MET A 30 -6.12 -2.78 -4.84
N LEU A 31 -5.51 -2.47 -3.71
CA LEU A 31 -4.95 -3.48 -2.84
C LEU A 31 -6.06 -4.42 -2.37
N ARG A 32 -5.79 -5.70 -2.43
CA ARG A 32 -6.60 -6.73 -1.77
C ARG A 32 -5.74 -7.40 -0.73
N VAL A 33 -6.29 -7.54 0.44
CA VAL A 33 -5.66 -8.25 1.56
C VAL A 33 -6.46 -9.51 1.85
N ASP A 34 -5.79 -10.64 1.81
CA ASP A 34 -6.39 -11.94 2.14
C ASP A 34 -5.73 -12.51 3.39
N ILE A 35 -6.53 -12.85 4.42
CA ILE A 35 -6.04 -13.62 5.56
C ILE A 35 -5.89 -15.07 5.12
N VAL A 36 -4.69 -15.60 5.25
CA VAL A 36 -4.33 -16.96 4.78
C VAL A 36 -4.10 -17.94 5.93
N ALA A 37 -3.72 -17.44 7.11
CA ALA A 37 -3.47 -18.28 8.27
C ALA A 37 -3.78 -17.56 9.59
N GLU A 38 -4.29 -18.33 10.51
CA GLU A 38 -4.46 -17.98 11.92
C GLU A 38 -3.70 -19.06 12.70
N LEU A 39 -2.60 -18.66 13.32
CA LEU A 39 -1.65 -19.59 13.95
C LEU A 39 -1.63 -19.40 15.45
N GLN A 40 -1.60 -20.50 16.18
CA GLN A 40 -1.33 -20.52 17.60
C GLN A 40 -0.16 -21.47 17.85
N HIS A 41 0.87 -20.97 18.49
CA HIS A 41 2.07 -21.72 18.84
C HIS A 41 2.30 -21.69 20.35
N CYS A 42 2.75 -22.80 20.90
CA CYS A 42 3.15 -22.93 22.30
C CYS A 42 4.62 -23.31 22.38
N GLY A 43 5.31 -22.83 23.40
CA GLY A 43 6.71 -23.14 23.63
C GLY A 43 7.67 -22.60 22.57
N SER A 44 8.70 -23.37 22.26
CA SER A 44 9.69 -23.02 21.23
C SER A 44 9.19 -23.42 19.83
N TRP A 45 9.13 -22.45 18.93
CA TRP A 45 8.71 -22.64 17.54
C TRP A 45 9.47 -21.74 16.59
N PHE A 46 9.51 -22.09 15.32
CA PHE A 46 9.92 -21.22 14.22
C PHE A 46 9.12 -21.54 12.96
N MET A 47 9.02 -20.56 12.08
CA MET A 47 8.37 -20.67 10.79
C MET A 47 9.21 -19.94 9.75
N ASP A 48 9.65 -20.66 8.73
CA ASP A 48 10.40 -20.10 7.60
C ASP A 48 9.44 -19.80 6.45
N GLU A 49 9.40 -18.53 6.07
CA GLU A 49 8.63 -18.06 4.93
C GLU A 49 9.58 -17.80 3.76
N PRO A 50 9.44 -18.57 2.64
CA PRO A 50 10.24 -18.35 1.46
C PRO A 50 9.85 -17.05 0.76
N ARG A 51 10.49 -16.74 -0.36
CA ARG A 51 10.08 -15.59 -1.19
C ARG A 51 8.74 -15.86 -1.87
N TYR A 52 7.82 -14.93 -1.73
CA TYR A 52 6.50 -14.93 -2.37
C TYR A 52 6.41 -13.90 -3.50
N ALA A 53 5.47 -14.12 -4.42
CA ALA A 53 5.16 -13.17 -5.50
C ALA A 53 4.21 -12.03 -5.05
N CYS A 54 3.62 -12.16 -3.87
CA CYS A 54 2.77 -11.16 -3.20
C CYS A 54 3.46 -10.64 -1.95
N GLY A 55 3.01 -9.50 -1.43
CA GLY A 55 3.45 -9.04 -0.11
C GLY A 55 2.85 -9.91 1.00
N LEU A 56 3.48 -9.90 2.16
CA LEU A 56 3.06 -10.62 3.35
C LEU A 56 2.93 -9.67 4.53
N PHE A 57 2.10 -10.04 5.49
CA PHE A 57 2.06 -9.40 6.80
C PHE A 57 1.76 -10.39 7.91
N HIS A 58 2.22 -10.05 9.12
CA HIS A 58 1.92 -10.80 10.33
C HIS A 58 1.52 -9.82 11.44
N LEU A 59 0.32 -10.00 11.97
CA LEU A 59 -0.18 -9.30 13.15
C LEU A 59 -0.04 -10.23 14.36
N VAL A 60 0.65 -9.78 15.40
CA VAL A 60 0.77 -10.52 16.66
C VAL A 60 -0.53 -10.33 17.44
N GLY A 61 -1.30 -11.40 17.59
CA GLY A 61 -2.56 -11.38 18.33
C GLY A 61 -2.34 -11.48 19.85
N ALA A 62 -1.41 -12.34 20.27
CA ALA A 62 -1.03 -12.54 21.67
C ALA A 62 0.42 -13.00 21.74
N GLY A 63 1.05 -12.78 22.89
CA GLY A 63 2.46 -13.15 23.14
C GLY A 63 3.43 -12.24 22.39
N GLU A 64 4.59 -12.79 22.04
CA GLU A 64 5.67 -12.10 21.37
C GLU A 64 6.43 -13.04 20.43
N CYS A 65 7.11 -12.49 19.43
CA CYS A 65 7.96 -13.23 18.53
C CYS A 65 9.10 -12.37 17.97
N VAL A 66 10.04 -13.02 17.29
CA VAL A 66 11.13 -12.37 16.56
C VAL A 66 10.94 -12.61 15.07
N VAL A 67 11.19 -11.57 14.27
CA VAL A 67 11.27 -11.65 12.82
C VAL A 67 12.70 -11.40 12.37
N GLU A 68 13.25 -12.33 11.58
CA GLU A 68 14.55 -12.24 10.95
C GLU A 68 14.38 -12.24 9.43
N SER A 69 15.05 -11.35 8.72
CA SER A 69 15.05 -11.29 7.26
C SER A 69 16.38 -10.72 6.77
N PRO A 70 16.88 -11.15 5.59
CA PRO A 70 18.06 -10.54 4.97
C PRO A 70 17.89 -9.04 4.69
N ALA A 71 16.66 -8.54 4.65
CA ALA A 71 16.35 -7.12 4.46
C ALA A 71 16.49 -6.29 5.75
N LEU A 72 16.66 -6.92 6.89
CA LEU A 72 16.79 -6.29 8.21
C LEU A 72 18.25 -6.32 8.67
N SER A 73 18.72 -5.24 9.28
CA SER A 73 20.05 -5.17 9.88
C SER A 73 20.15 -5.94 11.19
N GLU A 74 19.01 -6.05 11.91
CA GLU A 74 18.90 -6.72 13.20
C GLU A 74 17.54 -7.43 13.29
N PRO A 75 17.43 -8.52 14.10
CA PRO A 75 16.15 -9.17 14.37
C PRO A 75 15.14 -8.19 14.98
N LEU A 76 13.89 -8.27 14.55
CA LEU A 76 12.79 -7.44 15.04
C LEU A 76 11.99 -8.19 16.10
N HIS A 77 12.02 -7.71 17.35
CA HIS A 77 11.12 -8.20 18.39
C HIS A 77 9.73 -7.58 18.23
N LEU A 78 8.70 -8.40 18.17
CA LEU A 78 7.30 -8.01 18.06
C LEU A 78 6.53 -8.46 19.28
N GLN A 79 5.59 -7.62 19.71
CA GLN A 79 4.68 -7.86 20.85
C GLN A 79 3.22 -7.85 20.37
N ALA A 80 2.31 -8.31 21.22
CA ALA A 80 0.88 -8.31 20.93
C ALA A 80 0.38 -6.94 20.42
N GLY A 81 -0.33 -6.95 19.31
CA GLY A 81 -0.82 -5.79 18.59
C GLY A 81 0.17 -5.19 17.56
N ASP A 82 1.44 -5.60 17.54
CA ASP A 82 2.41 -5.17 16.53
C ASP A 82 2.09 -5.84 15.17
N LEU A 83 2.21 -5.06 14.10
CA LEU A 83 2.07 -5.51 12.72
C LEU A 83 3.40 -5.38 12.00
N VAL A 84 3.92 -6.46 11.44
CA VAL A 84 5.04 -6.44 10.49
C VAL A 84 4.52 -6.64 9.08
N VAL A 85 5.05 -5.86 8.14
CA VAL A 85 4.67 -5.91 6.73
C VAL A 85 5.91 -6.08 5.88
N LEU A 86 5.87 -7.05 4.96
CA LEU A 86 6.89 -7.33 3.94
C LEU A 86 6.25 -7.15 2.55
N PRO A 87 6.16 -5.92 2.02
CA PRO A 87 5.36 -5.61 0.83
C PRO A 87 5.79 -6.33 -0.45
N HIS A 88 7.02 -6.84 -0.48
CA HIS A 88 7.61 -7.49 -1.65
C HIS A 88 7.71 -9.01 -1.52
N GLY A 89 7.15 -9.59 -0.45
CA GLY A 89 7.22 -11.03 -0.18
C GLY A 89 8.65 -11.53 0.06
N ASP A 90 9.50 -10.70 0.66
CA ASP A 90 10.88 -11.07 0.94
C ASP A 90 10.95 -12.22 1.95
N PRO A 91 11.93 -13.13 1.81
CA PRO A 91 12.07 -14.27 2.70
C PRO A 91 12.36 -13.81 4.13
N HIS A 92 11.74 -14.49 5.09
CA HIS A 92 11.89 -14.18 6.49
C HIS A 92 11.60 -15.39 7.38
N ARG A 93 12.03 -15.32 8.62
CA ARG A 93 11.75 -16.32 9.67
C ARG A 93 11.02 -15.62 10.80
N LEU A 94 9.97 -16.28 11.30
CA LEU A 94 9.37 -15.94 12.60
C LEU A 94 9.75 -17.01 13.62
N SER A 95 10.03 -16.61 14.84
CA SER A 95 10.39 -17.54 15.92
C SER A 95 9.92 -17.06 17.28
N SER A 96 9.73 -18.00 18.20
CA SER A 96 9.43 -17.68 19.61
C SER A 96 10.60 -16.95 20.28
N THR A 97 10.28 -16.12 21.25
CA THR A 97 11.26 -15.51 22.17
C THR A 97 11.44 -16.34 23.44
N SER A 98 10.50 -17.23 23.72
CA SER A 98 10.43 -18.02 24.95
C SER A 98 10.62 -19.52 24.67
N THR A 99 11.26 -20.20 25.61
CA THR A 99 11.33 -21.68 25.65
C THR A 99 10.31 -22.27 26.63
N ASP A 100 9.53 -21.42 27.32
CA ASP A 100 8.47 -21.86 28.22
C ASP A 100 7.32 -22.50 27.42
N GLU A 101 7.03 -23.75 27.66
CA GLU A 101 5.95 -24.49 27.01
C GLU A 101 4.56 -23.90 27.27
N ALA A 102 4.39 -23.12 28.33
CA ALA A 102 3.14 -22.44 28.64
C ALA A 102 3.00 -21.10 27.89
N ALA A 103 4.08 -20.56 27.31
CA ALA A 103 4.04 -19.33 26.54
C ALA A 103 3.29 -19.55 25.23
N VAL A 104 2.23 -18.76 25.01
CA VAL A 104 1.40 -18.83 23.81
C VAL A 104 1.65 -17.61 22.93
N THR A 105 1.96 -17.85 21.66
CA THR A 105 2.02 -16.79 20.64
C THR A 105 0.92 -17.05 19.60
N SER A 106 0.11 -16.04 19.32
CA SER A 106 -0.86 -16.09 18.23
C SER A 106 -0.52 -15.09 17.13
N LEU A 107 -0.65 -15.53 15.88
CA LEU A 107 -0.37 -14.73 14.68
C LEU A 107 -1.56 -14.77 13.73
N ILE A 108 -1.88 -13.62 13.16
CA ILE A 108 -2.79 -13.49 12.00
C ILE A 108 -1.91 -13.14 10.82
N CYS A 109 -1.83 -14.05 9.85
CA CYS A 109 -0.97 -13.93 8.68
C CYS A 109 -1.82 -13.69 7.43
N GLY A 110 -1.35 -12.85 6.53
CA GLY A 110 -2.07 -12.58 5.30
C GLY A 110 -1.17 -12.14 4.15
N GLU A 111 -1.78 -12.16 2.98
CA GLU A 111 -1.18 -11.77 1.70
C GLU A 111 -1.66 -10.41 1.25
N LEU A 112 -0.76 -9.63 0.66
CA LEU A 112 -1.00 -8.32 0.08
C LEU A 112 -0.90 -8.42 -1.44
N HIS A 113 -2.02 -8.28 -2.12
CA HIS A 113 -2.09 -8.34 -3.58
C HIS A 113 -2.27 -6.94 -4.16
N PHE A 114 -1.19 -6.37 -4.68
CA PHE A 114 -1.28 -5.15 -5.47
C PHE A 114 -1.83 -5.50 -6.85
N SER A 115 -2.95 -4.88 -7.23
CA SER A 115 -3.71 -5.25 -8.44
C SER A 115 -3.00 -4.96 -9.76
N SER A 116 -1.91 -4.22 -9.72
CA SER A 116 -1.11 -3.89 -10.88
C SER A 116 -0.01 -4.93 -11.07
N HIS A 117 0.01 -5.58 -12.22
CA HIS A 117 1.14 -6.41 -12.66
C HIS A 117 2.37 -5.56 -12.96
N THR A 118 2.25 -4.25 -12.95
CA THR A 118 3.27 -3.28 -13.21
C THR A 118 3.29 -2.25 -12.10
N MET A 119 4.46 -2.07 -11.54
CA MET A 119 5.00 -0.87 -10.94
C MET A 119 3.97 0.15 -10.41
N HIS A 120 3.03 -0.27 -9.53
CA HIS A 120 2.22 0.72 -8.83
C HIS A 120 3.16 1.58 -7.97
N PRO A 121 3.10 2.94 -8.06
CA PRO A 121 4.04 3.79 -7.34
C PRO A 121 4.12 3.52 -5.84
N LEU A 122 2.99 3.14 -5.22
CA LEU A 122 2.94 2.81 -3.79
C LEU A 122 3.72 1.54 -3.47
N SER A 123 3.54 0.44 -4.22
CA SER A 123 4.25 -0.82 -3.94
C SER A 123 5.76 -0.66 -4.02
N HIS A 124 6.25 0.13 -4.99
CA HIS A 124 7.69 0.43 -5.11
C HIS A 124 8.22 1.40 -4.06
N ALA A 125 7.35 2.22 -3.48
CA ALA A 125 7.75 3.19 -2.47
C ALA A 125 7.87 2.58 -1.08
N LEU A 126 7.19 1.47 -0.82
CA LEU A 126 7.26 0.78 0.45
C LEU A 126 8.63 0.10 0.62
N PRO A 127 9.22 0.08 1.81
CA PRO A 127 10.49 -0.59 2.09
C PRO A 127 10.32 -2.12 2.01
N ALA A 128 11.43 -2.84 2.04
CA ALA A 128 11.41 -4.30 2.07
C ALA A 128 10.65 -4.85 3.30
N CYS A 129 10.75 -4.14 4.42
CA CYS A 129 10.02 -4.46 5.65
C CYS A 129 9.73 -3.18 6.43
N PHE A 130 8.56 -3.08 7.06
CA PHE A 130 8.25 -2.08 8.07
C PHE A 130 7.33 -2.63 9.16
N VAL A 131 7.37 -2.00 10.33
CA VAL A 131 6.58 -2.41 11.50
C VAL A 131 5.71 -1.25 11.96
N VAL A 132 4.46 -1.51 12.28
CA VAL A 132 3.61 -0.62 13.07
C VAL A 132 3.58 -1.14 14.50
N ARG A 133 4.16 -0.37 15.43
CA ARG A 133 4.20 -0.71 16.84
C ARG A 133 2.88 -0.30 17.50
N ALA A 134 2.18 -1.24 18.11
CA ALA A 134 0.92 -0.96 18.81
C ALA A 134 1.07 0.13 19.87
N ALA A 135 2.19 0.15 20.58
CA ALA A 135 2.48 1.15 21.60
C ALA A 135 2.61 2.59 21.06
N GLN A 136 2.99 2.75 19.79
CA GLN A 136 3.20 4.05 19.12
C GLN A 136 2.07 4.41 18.16
N ALA A 137 1.27 3.42 17.74
CA ALA A 137 0.16 3.58 16.81
C ALA A 137 -0.99 4.39 17.43
N ASP A 138 -1.80 4.97 16.56
CA ASP A 138 -3.01 5.66 16.99
C ASP A 138 -4.06 4.68 17.58
N ASN A 139 -5.08 5.26 18.18
CA ASN A 139 -6.13 4.47 18.83
C ASN A 139 -6.98 3.67 17.81
N VAL A 140 -7.12 4.18 16.57
CA VAL A 140 -7.90 3.50 15.51
C VAL A 140 -7.21 2.20 15.10
N PHE A 141 -5.90 2.26 14.86
CA PHE A 141 -5.09 1.08 14.54
C PHE A 141 -5.19 0.01 15.64
N ARG A 142 -4.98 0.40 16.91
CA ARG A 142 -5.03 -0.54 18.04
C ARG A 142 -6.39 -1.22 18.19
N ARG A 143 -7.49 -0.44 18.06
CA ARG A 143 -8.85 -0.99 18.14
C ARG A 143 -9.15 -1.94 16.99
N LEU A 144 -8.67 -1.63 15.79
CA LEU A 144 -8.84 -2.48 14.63
C LEU A 144 -8.06 -3.79 14.76
N SER A 145 -6.82 -3.73 15.24
CA SER A 145 -6.00 -4.92 15.53
C SER A 145 -6.67 -5.82 16.57
N SER A 146 -7.17 -5.24 17.68
CA SER A 146 -7.91 -5.97 18.70
C SER A 146 -9.19 -6.60 18.13
N MET A 147 -9.95 -5.86 17.31
CA MET A 147 -11.16 -6.38 16.66
C MET A 147 -10.85 -7.57 15.74
N MET A 148 -9.74 -7.57 15.02
CA MET A 148 -9.33 -8.72 14.21
C MET A 148 -9.08 -9.96 15.07
N VAL A 149 -8.40 -9.80 16.20
CA VAL A 149 -8.16 -10.90 17.17
C VAL A 149 -9.49 -11.41 17.73
N ASP A 150 -10.42 -10.53 18.09
CA ASP A 150 -11.75 -10.90 18.58
C ASP A 150 -12.54 -11.68 17.53
N VAL A 151 -12.49 -11.26 16.26
CA VAL A 151 -13.16 -11.93 15.13
C VAL A 151 -12.55 -13.32 14.89
N VAL A 152 -11.23 -13.47 14.98
CA VAL A 152 -10.55 -14.78 14.88
C VAL A 152 -11.08 -15.74 15.93
N ASN A 153 -11.24 -15.28 17.17
CA ASN A 153 -11.72 -16.11 18.28
C ASN A 153 -13.24 -16.28 18.32
N SER A 154 -13.97 -15.61 17.41
CA SER A 154 -15.44 -15.67 17.36
C SER A 154 -15.95 -16.72 16.37
N GLY A 155 -17.13 -17.27 16.64
CA GLY A 155 -17.86 -18.17 15.73
C GLY A 155 -18.72 -17.43 14.70
N VAL A 156 -18.42 -16.18 14.33
CA VAL A 156 -19.24 -15.34 13.46
C VAL A 156 -19.32 -15.91 12.05
N VAL A 157 -20.53 -16.03 11.51
CA VAL A 157 -20.76 -16.41 10.11
C VAL A 157 -20.19 -15.34 9.17
N GLY A 158 -19.43 -15.75 8.16
CA GLY A 158 -18.73 -14.82 7.25
C GLY A 158 -17.41 -14.28 7.82
N ARG A 159 -16.84 -14.90 8.85
CA ARG A 159 -15.61 -14.53 9.52
C ARG A 159 -14.48 -14.20 8.55
N GLN A 160 -14.23 -15.04 7.54
CA GLN A 160 -13.16 -14.82 6.56
C GLN A 160 -13.36 -13.53 5.76
N VAL A 161 -14.58 -13.25 5.32
CA VAL A 161 -14.89 -12.01 4.58
C VAL A 161 -14.69 -10.79 5.47
N LEU A 162 -15.14 -10.88 6.74
CA LEU A 162 -14.95 -9.80 7.71
C LEU A 162 -13.47 -9.56 7.98
N LEU A 163 -12.69 -10.60 8.22
CA LEU A 163 -11.24 -10.50 8.45
C LEU A 163 -10.51 -9.85 7.26
N ASN A 164 -10.83 -10.25 6.02
CA ASN A 164 -10.21 -9.64 4.84
C ASN A 164 -10.53 -8.14 4.75
N LYS A 165 -11.77 -7.72 5.07
CA LYS A 165 -12.14 -6.29 5.07
C LYS A 165 -11.45 -5.49 6.18
N LEU A 166 -11.32 -6.07 7.37
CA LEU A 166 -10.58 -5.46 8.46
C LEU A 166 -9.08 -5.35 8.12
N ALA A 167 -8.52 -6.37 7.47
CA ALA A 167 -7.13 -6.39 7.03
C ALA A 167 -6.85 -5.34 5.94
N ASP A 168 -7.75 -5.14 4.95
CA ASP A 168 -7.66 -4.04 3.98
C ASP A 168 -7.54 -2.67 4.70
N THR A 169 -8.38 -2.47 5.72
CA THR A 169 -8.39 -1.23 6.51
C THR A 169 -7.12 -1.10 7.37
N LEU A 170 -6.69 -2.20 8.01
CA LEU A 170 -5.48 -2.22 8.84
C LEU A 170 -4.23 -1.88 8.02
N PHE A 171 -4.11 -2.46 6.80
CA PHE A 171 -3.00 -2.14 5.91
C PHE A 171 -3.04 -0.68 5.45
N THR A 172 -4.21 -0.13 5.15
CA THR A 172 -4.36 1.29 4.82
C THR A 172 -3.83 2.18 5.95
N LEU A 173 -4.21 1.89 7.20
CA LEU A 173 -3.68 2.60 8.38
C LEU A 173 -2.17 2.42 8.54
N ALA A 174 -1.65 1.21 8.28
CA ALA A 174 -0.21 0.94 8.35
C ALA A 174 0.59 1.76 7.32
N VAL A 175 0.09 1.91 6.10
CA VAL A 175 0.72 2.77 5.08
C VAL A 175 0.64 4.24 5.46
N CYS A 176 -0.48 4.70 6.01
CA CYS A 176 -0.62 6.07 6.52
C CYS A 176 0.35 6.35 7.69
N ASP A 177 0.49 5.40 8.63
CA ASP A 177 1.46 5.50 9.72
C ASP A 177 2.89 5.60 9.17
N TYR A 178 3.25 4.71 8.23
CA TYR A 178 4.58 4.73 7.60
C TYR A 178 4.84 6.05 6.86
N ALA A 179 3.87 6.54 6.09
CA ALA A 179 3.98 7.82 5.35
C ALA A 179 4.21 9.03 6.26
N ASN A 180 3.71 8.97 7.49
CA ASN A 180 3.83 10.05 8.47
C ASN A 180 5.15 10.04 9.24
N ARG A 181 5.99 8.99 9.12
CA ARG A 181 7.28 8.91 9.83
C ARG A 181 8.29 9.87 9.23
N PRO A 182 8.89 10.78 10.01
CA PRO A 182 9.82 11.77 9.47
C PRO A 182 11.17 11.17 9.05
N THR A 183 11.59 10.07 9.69
CA THR A 183 12.93 9.48 9.55
C THR A 183 13.10 8.60 8.31
N ASP A 184 12.02 8.01 7.79
CA ASP A 184 12.08 6.98 6.73
C ASP A 184 11.61 7.48 5.36
N ARG A 185 11.41 8.79 5.20
CA ARG A 185 10.89 9.36 3.96
C ARG A 185 11.90 9.24 2.82
N ARG A 186 11.67 8.27 1.96
CA ARG A 186 12.42 8.08 0.70
C ARG A 186 11.45 7.97 -0.47
N GLY A 187 11.95 8.23 -1.68
CA GLY A 187 11.14 8.05 -2.88
C GLY A 187 9.83 8.83 -2.85
N LEU A 188 8.74 8.16 -3.13
CA LEU A 188 7.39 8.72 -3.18
C LEU A 188 7.00 9.44 -1.87
N PHE A 189 7.29 8.87 -0.71
CA PHE A 189 6.94 9.49 0.58
C PHE A 189 7.73 10.78 0.84
N ALA A 190 8.98 10.87 0.37
CA ALA A 190 9.73 12.12 0.39
C ALA A 190 9.14 13.15 -0.59
N ALA A 191 8.68 12.71 -1.75
CA ALA A 191 8.04 13.57 -2.74
C ALA A 191 6.68 14.11 -2.24
N LEU A 192 5.90 13.29 -1.54
CA LEU A 192 4.64 13.70 -0.90
C LEU A 192 4.88 14.74 0.21
N ALA A 193 6.01 14.66 0.91
CA ALA A 193 6.40 15.62 1.94
C ALA A 193 6.97 16.94 1.37
N ASP A 194 7.40 16.96 0.11
CA ASP A 194 7.84 18.17 -0.59
C ASP A 194 6.63 18.94 -1.12
N SER A 195 6.31 20.09 -0.54
CA SER A 195 5.09 20.85 -0.84
C SER A 195 4.93 21.24 -2.32
N ARG A 196 6.04 21.42 -3.05
CA ARG A 196 6.03 21.76 -4.49
C ARG A 196 5.76 20.54 -5.35
N ILE A 197 6.45 19.43 -5.07
CA ILE A 197 6.31 18.19 -5.81
C ILE A 197 4.97 17.52 -5.49
N CYS A 198 4.52 17.56 -4.25
CA CYS A 198 3.22 17.03 -3.82
C CYS A 198 2.06 17.63 -4.61
N LYS A 199 2.04 18.97 -4.83
CA LYS A 199 1.03 19.63 -5.66
C LYS A 199 0.99 19.09 -7.08
N VAL A 200 2.14 18.81 -7.68
CA VAL A 200 2.22 18.25 -9.03
C VAL A 200 1.74 16.79 -9.04
N LEU A 201 2.14 15.98 -8.06
CA LEU A 201 1.68 14.60 -7.92
C LEU A 201 0.15 14.56 -7.76
N GLN A 202 -0.40 15.38 -6.88
CA GLN A 202 -1.85 15.49 -6.68
C GLN A 202 -2.58 15.82 -7.99
N ALA A 203 -2.14 16.84 -8.72
CA ALA A 203 -2.76 17.24 -9.97
C ALA A 203 -2.67 16.14 -11.05
N ILE A 204 -1.55 15.42 -11.13
CA ILE A 204 -1.40 14.26 -12.04
C ILE A 204 -2.38 13.15 -11.65
N HIS A 205 -2.54 12.89 -10.34
CA HIS A 205 -3.44 11.85 -9.84
C HIS A 205 -4.90 12.17 -10.09
N GLU A 206 -5.32 13.41 -9.87
CA GLU A 206 -6.69 13.87 -10.11
C GLU A 206 -7.05 13.92 -11.59
N SER A 207 -6.08 14.27 -12.45
CA SER A 207 -6.33 14.47 -13.88
C SER A 207 -5.29 13.73 -14.75
N PRO A 208 -5.27 12.39 -14.74
CA PRO A 208 -4.28 11.62 -15.49
C PRO A 208 -4.36 11.83 -17.01
N GLY A 209 -5.56 12.10 -17.55
CA GLY A 209 -5.79 12.36 -18.99
C GLY A 209 -5.36 13.74 -19.45
N HIS A 210 -5.09 14.68 -18.55
CA HIS A 210 -4.65 16.03 -18.92
C HIS A 210 -3.36 15.99 -19.75
N ALA A 211 -3.22 16.92 -20.72
CA ALA A 211 -2.03 17.03 -21.59
C ALA A 211 -0.81 17.57 -20.80
N TRP A 212 -0.28 16.76 -19.89
CA TRP A 212 0.85 17.12 -19.05
C TRP A 212 2.10 17.36 -19.88
N THR A 213 2.77 18.48 -19.60
CA THR A 213 4.06 18.87 -20.18
C THR A 213 5.04 19.26 -19.07
N MET A 214 6.33 19.26 -19.39
CA MET A 214 7.34 19.78 -18.46
C MET A 214 7.06 21.22 -18.05
N GLN A 215 6.52 22.03 -18.98
CA GLN A 215 6.14 23.42 -18.68
C GLN A 215 4.99 23.50 -17.71
N SER A 216 3.89 22.77 -17.92
CA SER A 216 2.71 22.82 -17.02
C SER A 216 3.06 22.33 -15.60
N MET A 217 3.82 21.24 -15.50
CA MET A 217 4.24 20.69 -14.21
C MET A 217 5.21 21.62 -13.46
N SER A 218 6.22 22.19 -14.15
CA SER A 218 7.16 23.11 -13.51
C SER A 218 6.49 24.42 -13.07
N SER A 219 5.53 24.92 -13.86
CA SER A 219 4.73 26.10 -13.49
C SER A 219 3.89 25.84 -12.23
N LEU A 220 3.25 24.65 -12.14
CA LEU A 220 2.48 24.24 -10.97
C LEU A 220 3.34 24.13 -9.70
N ALA A 221 4.59 23.64 -9.87
CA ALA A 221 5.58 23.59 -8.79
C ALA A 221 6.20 24.95 -8.44
N CYS A 222 5.91 26.01 -9.19
CA CYS A 222 6.58 27.33 -9.08
C CYS A 222 8.12 27.19 -9.20
N MET A 223 8.59 26.39 -10.17
CA MET A 223 10.02 26.12 -10.40
C MET A 223 10.40 26.33 -11.87
N SER A 224 11.69 26.55 -12.15
CA SER A 224 12.19 26.43 -13.52
C SER A 224 12.09 24.98 -14.00
N ARG A 225 12.03 24.75 -15.33
CA ARG A 225 11.93 23.39 -15.89
C ARG A 225 13.08 22.49 -15.46
N SER A 226 14.30 23.02 -15.46
CA SER A 226 15.49 22.27 -15.06
C SER A 226 15.48 21.91 -13.56
N ALA A 227 15.21 22.89 -12.69
CA ALA A 227 15.13 22.66 -11.25
C ALA A 227 14.00 21.70 -10.87
N PHE A 228 12.84 21.79 -11.54
CA PHE A 228 11.74 20.85 -11.35
C PHE A 228 12.12 19.42 -11.77
N ALA A 229 12.68 19.25 -12.98
CA ALA A 229 13.09 17.95 -13.48
C ALA A 229 14.10 17.27 -12.57
N GLU A 230 15.12 18.02 -12.14
CA GLU A 230 16.15 17.53 -11.21
C GLU A 230 15.54 17.14 -9.86
N ARG A 231 14.77 18.03 -9.23
CA ARG A 231 14.15 17.78 -7.93
C ARG A 231 13.20 16.59 -7.97
N PHE A 232 12.36 16.51 -9.00
CA PHE A 232 11.44 15.40 -9.18
C PHE A 232 12.18 14.06 -9.34
N ALA A 233 13.23 14.02 -10.20
CA ALA A 233 14.01 12.82 -10.42
C ALA A 233 14.85 12.42 -9.19
N GLN A 234 15.33 13.38 -8.40
CA GLN A 234 16.00 13.10 -7.12
C GLN A 234 15.08 12.38 -6.13
N LEU A 235 13.82 12.83 -6.03
CA LEU A 235 12.84 12.26 -5.10
C LEU A 235 12.25 10.96 -5.65
N MET A 236 11.71 10.98 -6.87
CA MET A 236 10.93 9.87 -7.43
C MET A 236 11.78 8.78 -8.09
N LYS A 237 13.09 9.04 -8.32
CA LYS A 237 14.02 8.16 -9.06
C LYS A 237 13.61 7.86 -10.51
N VAL A 238 12.62 8.57 -11.02
CA VAL A 238 12.15 8.51 -12.42
C VAL A 238 11.88 9.93 -12.93
N PRO A 239 12.04 10.20 -14.26
CA PRO A 239 11.67 11.47 -14.86
C PRO A 239 10.17 11.77 -14.75
N PRO A 240 9.75 13.07 -14.69
CA PRO A 240 8.34 13.45 -14.55
C PRO A 240 7.40 12.83 -15.58
N MET A 241 7.74 12.89 -16.87
CA MET A 241 6.90 12.32 -17.95
C MET A 241 6.82 10.79 -17.90
N GLN A 242 7.86 10.13 -17.41
CA GLN A 242 7.83 8.68 -17.17
C GLN A 242 6.85 8.35 -16.04
N TYR A 243 6.85 9.13 -14.97
CA TYR A 243 5.88 8.97 -13.87
C TYR A 243 4.43 9.16 -14.37
N VAL A 244 4.14 10.22 -15.13
CA VAL A 244 2.82 10.42 -15.76
C VAL A 244 2.39 9.19 -16.55
N THR A 245 3.32 8.61 -17.33
CA THR A 245 3.05 7.41 -18.13
C THR A 245 2.73 6.20 -17.25
N GLN A 246 3.53 5.97 -16.21
CA GLN A 246 3.31 4.86 -15.26
C GLN A 246 1.99 5.01 -14.53
N TRP A 247 1.66 6.24 -14.08
CA TRP A 247 0.39 6.54 -13.44
C TRP A 247 -0.80 6.28 -14.35
N ARG A 248 -0.75 6.75 -15.61
CA ARG A 248 -1.78 6.47 -16.60
C ARG A 248 -1.99 4.97 -16.83
N VAL A 249 -0.91 4.19 -16.89
CA VAL A 249 -1.02 2.72 -17.04
C VAL A 249 -1.66 2.09 -15.83
N SER A 250 -1.31 2.52 -14.62
CA SER A 250 -1.94 2.05 -13.37
C SER A 250 -3.44 2.36 -13.35
N VAL A 251 -3.85 3.58 -13.71
CA VAL A 251 -5.26 3.96 -13.83
C VAL A 251 -5.96 3.15 -14.94
N ALA A 252 -5.28 2.92 -16.08
CA ALA A 252 -5.81 2.11 -17.17
C ALA A 252 -6.10 0.68 -16.73
N GLU A 253 -5.20 0.05 -15.96
CA GLU A 253 -5.41 -1.31 -15.45
C GLU A 253 -6.69 -1.39 -14.61
N ARG A 254 -6.96 -0.40 -13.78
CA ARG A 254 -8.20 -0.32 -13.01
C ARG A 254 -9.44 -0.14 -13.91
N LEU A 255 -9.40 0.83 -14.82
CA LEU A 255 -10.52 1.10 -15.73
C LEU A 255 -10.83 -0.07 -16.66
N LEU A 256 -9.82 -0.81 -17.10
CA LEU A 256 -9.98 -1.98 -17.96
C LEU A 256 -10.67 -3.17 -17.28
N ARG A 257 -10.72 -3.23 -15.95
CA ARG A 257 -11.49 -4.23 -15.21
C ARG A 257 -12.99 -3.98 -15.30
N ASP A 258 -13.40 -2.73 -15.47
CA ASP A 258 -14.78 -2.42 -15.83
C ASP A 258 -15.06 -2.88 -17.26
N ARG A 259 -15.88 -3.94 -17.38
CA ARG A 259 -16.22 -4.53 -18.66
C ARG A 259 -17.10 -3.64 -19.54
N GLN A 260 -17.71 -2.61 -18.99
CA GLN A 260 -18.54 -1.65 -19.71
C GLN A 260 -17.69 -0.65 -20.53
N LEU A 261 -16.45 -0.38 -20.11
CA LEU A 261 -15.56 0.53 -20.80
C LEU A 261 -14.82 -0.17 -21.95
N SER A 262 -14.88 0.36 -23.16
CA SER A 262 -14.04 -0.12 -24.27
C SER A 262 -12.58 0.27 -24.07
N VAL A 263 -11.65 -0.44 -24.73
CA VAL A 263 -10.21 -0.05 -24.68
C VAL A 263 -10.01 1.33 -25.31
N ALA A 264 -10.79 1.67 -26.34
CA ALA A 264 -10.78 2.98 -26.96
C ALA A 264 -11.24 4.07 -25.98
N ALA A 265 -12.34 3.83 -25.23
CA ALA A 265 -12.83 4.78 -24.22
C ALA A 265 -11.81 5.02 -23.11
N VAL A 266 -11.13 3.96 -22.63
CA VAL A 266 -10.05 4.09 -21.65
C VAL A 266 -8.87 4.89 -22.21
N ALA A 267 -8.48 4.65 -23.47
CA ALA A 267 -7.42 5.40 -24.12
C ALA A 267 -7.75 6.89 -24.21
N ASP A 268 -8.97 7.22 -24.64
CA ASP A 268 -9.46 8.60 -24.76
C ASP A 268 -9.51 9.30 -23.41
N GLN A 269 -10.08 8.66 -22.38
CA GLN A 269 -10.15 9.18 -21.00
C GLN A 269 -8.76 9.49 -20.42
N LEU A 270 -7.74 8.73 -20.83
CA LEU A 270 -6.35 8.92 -20.38
C LEU A 270 -5.53 9.83 -21.30
N GLY A 271 -6.17 10.51 -22.26
CA GLY A 271 -5.57 11.53 -23.12
C GLY A 271 -4.63 10.96 -24.20
N TYR A 272 -4.89 9.75 -24.69
CA TYR A 272 -4.15 9.18 -25.84
C TYR A 272 -4.86 9.52 -27.14
N SER A 273 -4.11 9.98 -28.11
CA SER A 273 -4.61 10.38 -29.44
C SER A 273 -5.13 9.20 -30.27
N SER A 274 -4.77 7.96 -29.93
CA SER A 274 -5.29 6.76 -30.61
C SER A 274 -5.20 5.53 -29.71
N GLU A 275 -6.17 4.62 -29.88
CA GLU A 275 -6.15 3.31 -29.22
C GLU A 275 -4.89 2.51 -29.56
N ALA A 276 -4.39 2.60 -30.79
CA ALA A 276 -3.18 1.88 -31.19
C ALA A 276 -1.92 2.36 -30.45
N ALA A 277 -1.78 3.68 -30.25
CA ALA A 277 -0.70 4.25 -29.45
C ALA A 277 -0.80 3.82 -28.00
N PHE A 278 -2.00 3.87 -27.41
CA PHE A 278 -2.26 3.38 -26.05
C PHE A 278 -1.90 1.90 -25.91
N ARG A 279 -2.38 1.01 -26.81
CA ARG A 279 -2.09 -0.43 -26.74
C ARG A 279 -0.59 -0.75 -26.75
N ARG A 280 0.17 -0.06 -27.62
CA ARG A 280 1.64 -0.23 -27.68
C ARG A 280 2.32 0.21 -26.40
N LEU A 281 1.95 1.37 -25.88
CA LEU A 281 2.52 1.92 -24.65
C LEU A 281 2.14 1.06 -23.44
N PHE A 282 0.87 0.72 -23.32
CA PHE A 282 0.37 -0.13 -22.24
C PHE A 282 1.13 -1.47 -22.20
N LYS A 283 1.24 -2.19 -23.33
CA LYS A 283 2.00 -3.44 -23.41
C LYS A 283 3.48 -3.25 -23.07
N ARG A 284 4.10 -2.14 -23.49
CA ARG A 284 5.51 -1.85 -23.18
C ARG A 284 5.73 -1.64 -21.68
N VAL A 285 4.81 -0.97 -21.01
CA VAL A 285 4.92 -0.64 -19.56
C VAL A 285 4.41 -1.79 -18.70
N SER A 286 3.27 -2.41 -19.04
CA SER A 286 2.64 -3.46 -18.24
C SER A 286 3.09 -4.88 -18.59
N GLY A 287 3.81 -5.07 -19.70
CA GLY A 287 4.18 -6.40 -20.19
C GLY A 287 3.02 -7.20 -20.82
N ILE A 288 1.77 -6.79 -20.61
CA ILE A 288 0.57 -7.49 -21.10
C ILE A 288 -0.29 -6.61 -22.01
N CYS A 289 -1.12 -7.22 -22.85
CA CYS A 289 -2.07 -6.47 -23.66
C CYS A 289 -3.29 -6.01 -22.83
N PRO A 290 -3.89 -4.82 -23.10
CA PRO A 290 -5.07 -4.34 -22.38
C PRO A 290 -6.23 -5.33 -22.30
N GLY A 291 -6.47 -6.11 -23.37
CA GLY A 291 -7.52 -7.15 -23.39
C GLY A 291 -7.29 -8.30 -22.40
N ARG A 292 -6.05 -8.59 -22.02
CA ARG A 292 -5.73 -9.64 -21.04
C ARG A 292 -6.04 -9.24 -19.60
N VAL A 293 -6.07 -7.94 -19.30
CA VAL A 293 -6.48 -7.45 -17.96
C VAL A 293 -7.90 -7.90 -17.65
N ARG A 294 -8.79 -7.86 -18.65
CA ARG A 294 -10.20 -8.29 -18.54
C ARG A 294 -10.37 -9.81 -18.37
N ALA A 295 -9.48 -10.59 -18.98
CA ALA A 295 -9.60 -12.05 -18.99
C ALA A 295 -9.18 -12.69 -17.66
N LYS A 296 -8.25 -12.06 -16.93
CA LYS A 296 -7.76 -12.61 -15.65
C LYS A 296 -8.79 -12.54 -14.53
N ASP A 297 -9.61 -11.49 -14.47
CA ASP A 297 -10.67 -11.38 -13.45
C ASP A 297 -11.81 -12.40 -13.69
N ALA A 298 -11.94 -12.97 -14.90
CA ALA A 298 -12.90 -14.04 -15.17
C ALA A 298 -12.47 -15.41 -14.60
N GLY A 299 -11.18 -15.62 -14.39
CA GLY A 299 -10.63 -16.88 -13.84
C GLY A 299 -10.70 -16.96 -12.32
N TYR A 300 -10.79 -15.85 -11.61
CA TYR A 300 -10.90 -15.84 -10.14
C TYR A 300 -12.32 -15.99 -9.58
N LEU A 301 -13.35 -15.93 -10.45
CA LEU A 301 -14.76 -16.13 -10.06
C LEU A 301 -15.25 -17.58 -10.26
N LEU A 302 -14.38 -18.49 -10.74
CA LEU A 302 -14.74 -19.87 -11.08
C LEU A 302 -13.91 -20.94 -10.36
N ASN A 303 -13.12 -20.59 -9.33
CA ASN A 303 -12.45 -21.57 -8.46
C ASN A 303 -12.82 -21.34 -7.01
#